data_c672e600ab3673ac9e2791b35b800862
#
_entry.id   c672e600ab3673ac9e2791b35b800862
#
_cell.length_a   1.000
_cell.length_b   1.000
_cell.length_c   1.000
_cell.angle_alpha   90.00
_cell.angle_beta   90.00
_cell.angle_gamma   90.00
#
_symmetry.space_group_name_H-M   'P 1'
#
loop_
_entity.id
_entity.type
_entity.pdbx_description
1 polymer ?
#
loop_
_entity_poly.entity_id
_entity_poly.type
_entity_poly.pdbx_seq_one_letter_code
_entity_poly.pdbx_strand_id
1 'polypeptide(L)'
;MLKKLLATFLLLSATAVVQPAVASTPQATSAVASNDLVSEFLTELTVRVSRDRVAPTKSSRLYANVAYSMFLASAPSDDMLFKNLGNVPKLPPRTESIDPVVAALAAGTSVARNIFLVAAARTTFGEFRDRILRSAAKDLSASVEQESVKYGIGIAAAVVARTNADGFEESKKAMAPDVKGPGIWVPTQPGYQPAIDPGWGAMVPFFVGTKKCSLPVPPQSGDAQSPFQGAADEVATVAKNLTEEQKSIARFWDDSRGRTGTPAGHWLVIALTAAKEKEVDAVTLIRVVAHTSMAVADAFIVNFGEKYKHMVERPITVLQRSDPQWSSYLPTPAFPEYPSGHSTISKTAADVLTSYFGIWSFTDPGYGLTQESRAKFEVTPRTFSSFDAAAKEASISRLYGGIHFTFGLTSGVTLGACVASKTL
;
A
#
# COMPACT_ATOMS: atom_id res chain seq x y z
N MET A 1 -41.01 79.64 1.14
CA MET A 1 -40.11 79.62 -0.04
C MET A 1 -39.84 78.17 -0.46
N LEU A 2 -40.32 77.83 -1.58
CA LEU A 2 -40.40 76.53 -2.21
C LEU A 2 -39.05 76.16 -2.84
N LYS A 3 -38.50 74.92 -2.60
CA LYS A 3 -37.58 74.31 -3.54
C LYS A 3 -37.92 72.84 -3.73
N LYS A 4 -38.39 72.55 -4.93
CA LYS A 4 -38.63 71.18 -5.44
C LYS A 4 -37.31 70.45 -5.63
N LEU A 5 -37.24 69.18 -5.16
CA LEU A 5 -36.27 68.21 -5.64
C LEU A 5 -36.95 67.21 -6.52
N LEU A 6 -36.52 67.18 -7.77
CA LEU A 6 -36.82 66.09 -8.72
C LEU A 6 -36.02 64.87 -8.37
N ALA A 7 -36.68 63.75 -8.17
CA ALA A 7 -36.04 62.43 -8.09
C ALA A 7 -36.08 61.79 -9.47
N THR A 8 -34.96 61.58 -10.08
CA THR A 8 -34.79 60.85 -11.35
C THR A 8 -34.64 59.36 -11.03
N PHE A 9 -35.61 58.56 -11.42
CA PHE A 9 -35.51 57.09 -11.38
C PHE A 9 -34.67 56.64 -12.58
N LEU A 10 -33.48 56.05 -12.32
CA LEU A 10 -32.74 55.27 -13.27
C LEU A 10 -33.23 53.80 -13.24
N LEU A 11 -33.87 53.38 -14.30
CA LEU A 11 -34.13 51.94 -14.53
C LEU A 11 -32.83 51.27 -14.98
N LEU A 12 -32.21 50.50 -14.09
CA LEU A 12 -31.20 49.51 -14.52
C LEU A 12 -31.90 48.29 -15.08
N SER A 13 -31.84 48.08 -16.36
CA SER A 13 -32.17 46.83 -17.02
C SER A 13 -31.07 45.82 -16.75
N ALA A 14 -31.34 44.87 -15.90
CA ALA A 14 -30.44 43.70 -15.71
C ALA A 14 -30.59 42.75 -16.90
N THR A 15 -29.68 42.80 -17.82
CA THR A 15 -29.53 41.73 -18.82
C THR A 15 -28.92 40.49 -18.14
N ALA A 16 -29.76 39.48 -17.93
CA ALA A 16 -29.28 38.17 -17.50
C ALA A 16 -28.43 37.55 -18.62
N VAL A 17 -27.10 37.50 -18.39
CA VAL A 17 -26.20 36.71 -19.22
C VAL A 17 -26.45 35.23 -18.90
N VAL A 18 -27.19 34.57 -19.77
CA VAL A 18 -27.32 33.09 -19.75
C VAL A 18 -25.96 32.54 -20.19
N GLN A 19 -25.14 32.07 -19.20
CA GLN A 19 -23.99 31.25 -19.51
C GLN A 19 -24.47 29.97 -20.20
N PRO A 20 -23.94 29.60 -21.37
CA PRO A 20 -24.26 28.28 -21.93
C PRO A 20 -23.72 27.22 -20.94
N ALA A 21 -24.62 26.28 -20.60
CA ALA A 21 -24.22 25.07 -19.89
C ALA A 21 -23.12 24.40 -20.73
N VAL A 22 -21.92 24.29 -20.13
CA VAL A 22 -20.83 23.50 -20.72
C VAL A 22 -21.34 22.06 -20.69
N ALA A 23 -21.78 21.57 -21.85
CA ALA A 23 -22.08 20.17 -22.01
C ALA A 23 -20.80 19.39 -21.71
N SER A 24 -20.80 18.58 -20.66
CA SER A 24 -19.70 17.67 -20.35
C SER A 24 -19.46 16.81 -21.58
N THR A 25 -18.25 16.93 -22.18
CA THR A 25 -17.91 16.17 -23.37
C THR A 25 -18.01 14.67 -23.07
N PRO A 26 -18.49 13.83 -24.01
CA PRO A 26 -18.61 12.37 -23.80
C PRO A 26 -17.31 11.71 -23.35
N GLN A 27 -16.16 12.30 -23.66
CA GLN A 27 -14.83 11.83 -23.30
C GLN A 27 -14.53 12.00 -21.79
N ALA A 28 -15.02 13.04 -21.13
CA ALA A 28 -14.84 13.26 -19.69
C ALA A 28 -15.68 12.27 -18.84
N THR A 29 -16.91 11.98 -19.26
CA THR A 29 -17.78 10.99 -18.58
C THR A 29 -17.25 9.55 -18.73
N SER A 30 -16.65 9.20 -19.86
CA SER A 30 -16.01 7.90 -20.09
C SER A 30 -14.74 7.72 -19.22
N ALA A 31 -13.94 8.77 -19.07
CA ALA A 31 -12.71 8.73 -18.26
C ALA A 31 -13.02 8.53 -16.76
N VAL A 32 -14.02 9.20 -16.21
CA VAL A 32 -14.44 9.04 -14.81
C VAL A 32 -14.96 7.62 -14.56
N ALA A 33 -15.78 7.08 -15.46
CA ALA A 33 -16.29 5.71 -15.37
C ALA A 33 -15.15 4.66 -15.38
N SER A 34 -14.09 4.89 -16.15
CA SER A 34 -12.92 4.01 -16.23
C SER A 34 -12.10 4.04 -14.93
N ASN A 35 -11.92 5.21 -14.32
CA ASN A 35 -11.28 5.36 -13.01
C ASN A 35 -12.03 4.63 -11.90
N ASP A 36 -13.37 4.74 -11.90
CA ASP A 36 -14.22 4.08 -10.91
C ASP A 36 -14.10 2.55 -11.02
N LEU A 37 -14.06 1.99 -12.23
CA LEU A 37 -13.90 0.54 -12.42
C LEU A 37 -12.52 0.02 -11.97
N VAL A 38 -11.45 0.75 -12.24
CA VAL A 38 -10.10 0.42 -11.76
C VAL A 38 -10.06 0.49 -10.23
N SER A 39 -10.62 1.54 -9.65
CA SER A 39 -10.69 1.72 -8.19
C SER A 39 -11.56 0.65 -7.53
N GLU A 40 -12.69 0.29 -8.12
CA GLU A 40 -13.56 -0.79 -7.65
C GLU A 40 -12.82 -2.12 -7.62
N PHE A 41 -12.11 -2.47 -8.70
CA PHE A 41 -11.34 -3.72 -8.75
C PHE A 41 -10.25 -3.78 -7.66
N LEU A 42 -9.46 -2.72 -7.53
CA LEU A 42 -8.36 -2.68 -6.56
C LEU A 42 -8.88 -2.65 -5.11
N THR A 43 -10.00 -1.97 -4.85
CA THR A 43 -10.67 -1.97 -3.54
C THR A 43 -11.21 -3.36 -3.19
N GLU A 44 -11.89 -4.04 -4.13
CA GLU A 44 -12.35 -5.42 -3.93
C GLU A 44 -11.19 -6.37 -3.59
N LEU A 45 -10.01 -6.15 -4.21
CA LEU A 45 -8.83 -6.94 -3.90
C LEU A 45 -8.37 -6.73 -2.44
N THR A 46 -8.41 -5.50 -1.90
CA THR A 46 -8.07 -5.23 -0.49
C THR A 46 -9.07 -5.86 0.47
N VAL A 47 -10.36 -5.82 0.15
CA VAL A 47 -11.42 -6.48 0.93
C VAL A 47 -11.19 -8.00 1.00
N ARG A 48 -10.84 -8.63 -0.12
CA ARG A 48 -10.54 -10.06 -0.17
C ARG A 48 -9.29 -10.41 0.62
N VAL A 49 -8.23 -9.62 0.53
CA VAL A 49 -7.00 -9.80 1.33
C VAL A 49 -7.33 -9.77 2.83
N SER A 50 -8.16 -8.83 3.27
CA SER A 50 -8.61 -8.74 4.65
C SER A 50 -9.43 -9.97 5.05
N ARG A 51 -10.47 -10.31 4.29
CA ARG A 51 -11.35 -11.45 4.55
C ARG A 51 -10.60 -12.77 4.63
N ASP A 52 -9.69 -13.01 3.69
CA ASP A 52 -8.93 -14.26 3.59
C ASP A 52 -7.68 -14.25 4.50
N ARG A 53 -7.54 -13.21 5.35
CA ARG A 53 -6.50 -13.07 6.37
C ARG A 53 -5.08 -13.26 5.80
N VAL A 54 -4.80 -12.67 4.64
CA VAL A 54 -3.50 -12.79 3.96
C VAL A 54 -2.40 -12.10 4.76
N ALA A 55 -1.23 -12.71 4.85
CA ALA A 55 -0.08 -12.12 5.55
C ALA A 55 0.43 -10.86 4.81
N PRO A 56 0.99 -9.86 5.53
CA PRO A 56 1.43 -8.59 4.93
C PRO A 56 2.44 -8.72 3.80
N THR A 57 3.40 -9.61 3.92
CA THR A 57 4.37 -9.94 2.87
C THR A 57 3.69 -10.48 1.61
N LYS A 58 2.80 -11.46 1.78
CA LYS A 58 2.07 -12.09 0.66
C LYS A 58 1.10 -11.14 -0.02
N SER A 59 0.44 -10.27 0.76
CA SER A 59 -0.45 -9.24 0.20
C SER A 59 0.33 -8.18 -0.60
N SER A 60 1.51 -7.76 -0.13
CA SER A 60 2.34 -6.81 -0.88
C SER A 60 2.75 -7.38 -2.25
N ARG A 61 3.16 -8.66 -2.29
CA ARG A 61 3.47 -9.37 -3.54
C ARG A 61 2.26 -9.47 -4.47
N LEU A 62 1.07 -9.73 -3.91
CA LEU A 62 -0.17 -9.80 -4.68
C LEU A 62 -0.50 -8.45 -5.33
N TYR A 63 -0.58 -7.37 -4.52
CA TYR A 63 -0.90 -6.03 -5.04
C TYR A 63 0.11 -5.58 -6.09
N ALA A 64 1.40 -5.80 -5.84
CA ALA A 64 2.44 -5.42 -6.78
C ALA A 64 2.32 -6.15 -8.12
N ASN A 65 2.13 -7.47 -8.13
CA ASN A 65 2.03 -8.22 -9.38
C ASN A 65 0.73 -7.92 -10.15
N VAL A 66 -0.38 -7.70 -9.44
CA VAL A 66 -1.64 -7.27 -10.06
C VAL A 66 -1.48 -5.90 -10.70
N ALA A 67 -1.02 -4.90 -9.95
CA ALA A 67 -0.86 -3.54 -10.45
C ALA A 67 0.23 -3.46 -11.54
N TYR A 68 1.31 -4.22 -11.43
CA TYR A 68 2.34 -4.35 -12.45
C TYR A 68 1.77 -4.87 -13.77
N SER A 69 0.94 -5.92 -13.71
CA SER A 69 0.29 -6.43 -14.93
C SER A 69 -0.66 -5.42 -15.58
N MET A 70 -1.36 -4.64 -14.76
CA MET A 70 -2.21 -3.55 -15.24
C MET A 70 -1.38 -2.46 -15.94
N PHE A 71 -0.27 -2.07 -15.32
CA PHE A 71 0.66 -1.09 -15.89
C PHE A 71 1.24 -1.58 -17.23
N LEU A 72 1.75 -2.81 -17.29
CA LEU A 72 2.31 -3.37 -18.52
C LEU A 72 1.28 -3.44 -19.67
N ALA A 73 0.00 -3.62 -19.34
CA ALA A 73 -1.07 -3.68 -20.32
C ALA A 73 -1.54 -2.31 -20.81
N SER A 74 -1.42 -1.26 -20.01
CA SER A 74 -1.96 0.07 -20.30
C SER A 74 -0.91 1.11 -20.67
N ALA A 75 0.30 1.03 -20.11
CA ALA A 75 1.32 2.05 -20.29
C ALA A 75 1.86 2.11 -21.74
N PRO A 76 2.24 3.29 -22.22
CA PRO A 76 3.01 3.42 -23.46
C PRO A 76 4.41 2.80 -23.27
N SER A 77 4.99 2.31 -24.36
CA SER A 77 6.28 1.59 -24.34
C SER A 77 7.48 2.44 -23.91
N ASP A 78 7.37 3.74 -23.99
CA ASP A 78 8.38 4.73 -23.60
C ASP A 78 8.17 5.30 -22.20
N ASP A 79 7.24 4.75 -21.41
CA ASP A 79 7.01 5.20 -20.03
C ASP A 79 8.30 5.10 -19.19
N MET A 80 8.62 6.20 -18.51
CA MET A 80 9.87 6.34 -17.74
C MET A 80 10.02 5.30 -16.64
N LEU A 81 8.90 4.77 -16.11
CA LEU A 81 8.95 3.74 -15.06
C LEU A 81 9.67 2.47 -15.51
N PHE A 82 9.62 2.13 -16.81
CA PHE A 82 10.34 0.96 -17.36
C PHE A 82 11.85 1.03 -17.14
N LYS A 83 12.46 2.23 -17.06
CA LYS A 83 13.91 2.39 -16.94
C LYS A 83 14.48 1.85 -15.63
N ASN A 84 13.68 1.88 -14.56
CA ASN A 84 14.11 1.48 -13.23
C ASN A 84 13.68 0.03 -12.91
N LEU A 85 12.85 -0.59 -13.76
CA LEU A 85 12.39 -1.96 -13.54
C LEU A 85 13.48 -2.98 -13.92
N GLY A 86 13.65 -3.97 -13.03
CA GLY A 86 14.42 -5.18 -13.31
C GLY A 86 13.54 -6.30 -13.86
N ASN A 87 14.11 -7.15 -14.70
CA ASN A 87 13.46 -8.38 -15.15
C ASN A 87 12.05 -8.18 -15.74
N VAL A 88 11.91 -7.17 -16.62
CA VAL A 88 10.66 -6.97 -17.38
C VAL A 88 10.44 -8.20 -18.27
N PRO A 89 9.30 -8.89 -18.18
CA PRO A 89 9.05 -10.08 -18.97
C PRO A 89 8.89 -9.71 -20.45
N LYS A 90 9.11 -10.69 -21.35
CA LYS A 90 8.80 -10.52 -22.76
C LYS A 90 7.28 -10.36 -22.93
N LEU A 91 6.86 -9.22 -23.44
CA LEU A 91 5.46 -8.89 -23.64
C LEU A 91 4.97 -9.36 -25.01
N PRO A 92 3.67 -9.69 -25.13
CA PRO A 92 3.06 -9.92 -26.44
C PRO A 92 3.07 -8.62 -27.27
N PRO A 93 3.02 -8.70 -28.62
CA PRO A 93 2.93 -7.52 -29.45
C PRO A 93 1.62 -6.77 -29.21
N ARG A 94 1.70 -5.44 -29.09
CA ARG A 94 0.55 -4.54 -28.94
C ARG A 94 0.10 -4.04 -30.32
N THR A 95 -1.19 -4.10 -30.58
CA THR A 95 -1.82 -3.51 -31.76
C THR A 95 -2.43 -2.13 -31.43
N GLU A 96 -2.73 -1.31 -32.45
CA GLU A 96 -3.32 0.02 -32.26
C GLU A 96 -4.76 -0.01 -31.75
N SER A 97 -5.44 -1.13 -31.95
CA SER A 97 -6.86 -1.31 -31.57
C SER A 97 -7.10 -1.69 -30.11
N ILE A 98 -6.06 -1.65 -29.24
CA ILE A 98 -6.19 -2.07 -27.85
C ILE A 98 -6.66 -0.89 -26.98
N ASP A 99 -7.80 -1.06 -26.28
CA ASP A 99 -8.18 -0.19 -25.18
C ASP A 99 -7.31 -0.46 -23.94
N PRO A 100 -6.59 0.54 -23.42
CA PRO A 100 -5.63 0.35 -22.33
C PRO A 100 -6.29 -0.04 -21.01
N VAL A 101 -7.51 0.41 -20.73
CA VAL A 101 -8.20 0.13 -19.47
C VAL A 101 -8.77 -1.29 -19.46
N VAL A 102 -9.42 -1.71 -20.56
CA VAL A 102 -9.91 -3.08 -20.70
C VAL A 102 -8.76 -4.08 -20.64
N ALA A 103 -7.64 -3.78 -21.33
CA ALA A 103 -6.45 -4.63 -21.28
C ALA A 103 -5.86 -4.71 -19.87
N ALA A 104 -5.78 -3.58 -19.16
CA ALA A 104 -5.29 -3.54 -17.77
C ALA A 104 -6.19 -4.35 -16.81
N LEU A 105 -7.50 -4.17 -16.88
CA LEU A 105 -8.45 -4.92 -16.06
C LEU A 105 -8.41 -6.42 -16.37
N ALA A 106 -8.29 -6.79 -17.65
CA ALA A 106 -8.14 -8.19 -18.06
C ALA A 106 -6.82 -8.80 -17.50
N ALA A 107 -5.72 -8.05 -17.55
CA ALA A 107 -4.43 -8.47 -17.01
C ALA A 107 -4.50 -8.62 -15.48
N GLY A 108 -4.90 -7.56 -14.77
CA GLY A 108 -4.95 -7.53 -13.31
C GLY A 108 -5.86 -8.62 -12.71
N THR A 109 -7.07 -8.78 -13.26
CA THR A 109 -8.01 -9.80 -12.79
C THR A 109 -7.51 -11.21 -13.08
N SER A 110 -6.82 -11.43 -14.19
CA SER A 110 -6.23 -12.73 -14.54
C SER A 110 -5.06 -13.07 -13.60
N VAL A 111 -4.17 -12.12 -13.30
CA VAL A 111 -3.08 -12.31 -12.34
C VAL A 111 -3.64 -12.59 -10.94
N ALA A 112 -4.60 -11.81 -10.45
CA ALA A 112 -5.24 -12.02 -9.16
C ALA A 112 -5.82 -13.44 -9.03
N ARG A 113 -6.51 -13.91 -10.07
CA ARG A 113 -7.08 -15.27 -10.12
C ARG A 113 -6.01 -16.36 -10.03
N ASN A 114 -4.85 -16.16 -10.65
CA ASN A 114 -3.82 -17.19 -10.75
C ASN A 114 -2.94 -17.26 -9.50
N ILE A 115 -2.61 -16.12 -8.88
CA ILE A 115 -1.62 -16.10 -7.79
C ILE A 115 -2.24 -16.05 -6.39
N PHE A 116 -3.51 -15.72 -6.26
CA PHE A 116 -4.13 -15.48 -4.95
C PHE A 116 -5.31 -16.41 -4.64
N LEU A 117 -6.25 -16.57 -5.57
CA LEU A 117 -7.54 -17.15 -5.23
C LEU A 117 -7.51 -18.67 -5.05
N VAL A 118 -7.96 -19.14 -3.90
CA VAL A 118 -8.28 -20.55 -3.69
C VAL A 118 -9.44 -20.98 -4.61
N ALA A 119 -9.53 -22.27 -4.94
CA ALA A 119 -10.47 -22.78 -5.93
C ALA A 119 -11.92 -22.33 -5.69
N ALA A 120 -12.40 -22.34 -4.45
CA ALA A 120 -13.76 -21.93 -4.10
C ALA A 120 -14.05 -20.43 -4.36
N ALA A 121 -13.05 -19.56 -4.20
CA ALA A 121 -13.20 -18.13 -4.44
C ALA A 121 -13.10 -17.73 -5.93
N ARG A 122 -12.63 -18.65 -6.79
CA ARG A 122 -12.43 -18.36 -8.22
C ARG A 122 -13.72 -18.14 -8.99
N THR A 123 -14.81 -18.81 -8.59
CA THR A 123 -16.13 -18.67 -9.27
C THR A 123 -16.70 -17.27 -9.05
N THR A 124 -16.88 -16.87 -7.79
CA THR A 124 -17.42 -15.53 -7.45
C THR A 124 -16.55 -14.40 -7.94
N PHE A 125 -15.23 -14.60 -7.99
CA PHE A 125 -14.33 -13.65 -8.60
C PHE A 125 -14.46 -13.62 -10.13
N GLY A 126 -14.79 -14.75 -10.76
CA GLY A 126 -15.06 -14.82 -12.20
C GLY A 126 -16.26 -13.96 -12.60
N GLU A 127 -17.34 -14.03 -11.86
CA GLU A 127 -18.54 -13.20 -12.08
C GLU A 127 -18.23 -11.70 -11.90
N PHE A 128 -17.48 -11.35 -10.87
CA PHE A 128 -17.01 -9.99 -10.63
C PHE A 128 -16.15 -9.48 -11.80
N ARG A 129 -15.16 -10.27 -12.24
CA ARG A 129 -14.31 -9.96 -13.39
C ARG A 129 -15.13 -9.70 -14.65
N ASP A 130 -16.06 -10.62 -14.96
CA ASP A 130 -16.86 -10.55 -16.18
C ASP A 130 -17.76 -9.31 -16.18
N ARG A 131 -18.28 -8.92 -15.01
CA ARG A 131 -19.03 -7.68 -14.84
C ARG A 131 -18.14 -6.44 -15.09
N ILE A 132 -16.97 -6.38 -14.46
CA ILE A 132 -16.04 -5.26 -14.61
C ILE A 132 -15.59 -5.10 -16.07
N LEU A 133 -15.24 -6.19 -16.73
CA LEU A 133 -14.82 -6.16 -18.15
C LEU A 133 -15.95 -5.73 -19.07
N ARG A 134 -17.17 -6.26 -18.91
CA ARG A 134 -18.34 -5.79 -19.70
C ARG A 134 -18.62 -4.30 -19.48
N SER A 135 -18.50 -3.82 -18.23
CA SER A 135 -18.72 -2.41 -17.93
C SER A 135 -17.64 -1.51 -18.56
N ALA A 136 -16.39 -1.95 -18.59
CA ALA A 136 -15.28 -1.21 -19.20
C ALA A 136 -15.39 -1.19 -20.74
N ALA A 137 -15.90 -2.25 -21.34
CA ALA A 137 -15.99 -2.41 -22.80
C ALA A 137 -17.32 -1.92 -23.41
N LYS A 138 -18.26 -1.42 -22.59
CA LYS A 138 -19.67 -1.16 -23.01
C LYS A 138 -19.83 -0.28 -24.27
N ASP A 139 -18.89 0.64 -24.49
CA ASP A 139 -18.92 1.59 -25.62
C ASP A 139 -17.92 1.22 -26.73
N LEU A 140 -17.25 0.05 -26.62
CA LEU A 140 -16.28 -0.43 -27.60
C LEU A 140 -16.93 -1.35 -28.65
N SER A 141 -16.29 -1.45 -29.81
CA SER A 141 -16.66 -2.51 -30.77
C SER A 141 -16.22 -3.87 -30.26
N ALA A 142 -16.93 -4.93 -30.62
CA ALA A 142 -16.60 -6.30 -30.22
C ALA A 142 -15.16 -6.71 -30.61
N SER A 143 -14.62 -6.19 -31.72
CA SER A 143 -13.26 -6.45 -32.14
C SER A 143 -12.24 -5.83 -31.16
N VAL A 144 -12.44 -4.56 -30.78
CA VAL A 144 -11.57 -3.84 -29.82
C VAL A 144 -11.62 -4.50 -28.44
N GLU A 145 -12.82 -4.86 -27.98
CA GLU A 145 -12.99 -5.59 -26.71
C GLU A 145 -12.20 -6.91 -26.73
N GLN A 146 -12.41 -7.75 -27.75
CA GLN A 146 -11.74 -9.05 -27.86
C GLN A 146 -10.22 -8.94 -27.91
N GLU A 147 -9.68 -8.02 -28.73
CA GLU A 147 -8.23 -7.81 -28.82
C GLU A 147 -7.65 -7.26 -27.52
N SER A 148 -8.33 -6.35 -26.83
CA SER A 148 -7.92 -5.79 -25.55
C SER A 148 -7.86 -6.87 -24.45
N VAL A 149 -8.91 -7.67 -24.33
CA VAL A 149 -8.96 -8.80 -23.37
C VAL A 149 -7.88 -9.83 -23.67
N LYS A 150 -7.71 -10.22 -24.94
CA LYS A 150 -6.67 -11.17 -25.37
C LYS A 150 -5.27 -10.67 -25.04
N TYR A 151 -5.00 -9.39 -25.33
CA TYR A 151 -3.72 -8.76 -25.01
C TYR A 151 -3.47 -8.76 -23.49
N GLY A 152 -4.46 -8.32 -22.69
CA GLY A 152 -4.37 -8.32 -21.23
C GLY A 152 -4.11 -9.71 -20.65
N ILE A 153 -4.76 -10.76 -21.17
CA ILE A 153 -4.50 -12.16 -20.78
C ILE A 153 -3.07 -12.58 -21.14
N GLY A 154 -2.55 -12.16 -22.29
CA GLY A 154 -1.16 -12.39 -22.68
C GLY A 154 -0.16 -11.73 -21.74
N ILE A 155 -0.41 -10.48 -21.33
CA ILE A 155 0.35 -9.78 -20.29
C ILE A 155 0.29 -10.54 -18.96
N ALA A 156 -0.90 -10.97 -18.54
CA ALA A 156 -1.07 -11.74 -17.30
C ALA A 156 -0.24 -13.02 -17.31
N ALA A 157 -0.20 -13.75 -18.43
CA ALA A 157 0.62 -14.96 -18.54
C ALA A 157 2.12 -14.66 -18.37
N ALA A 158 2.61 -13.58 -18.95
CA ALA A 158 4.00 -13.14 -18.80
C ALA A 158 4.33 -12.75 -17.36
N VAL A 159 3.42 -12.05 -16.66
CA VAL A 159 3.59 -11.68 -15.25
C VAL A 159 3.51 -12.90 -14.34
N VAL A 160 2.60 -13.84 -14.58
CA VAL A 160 2.54 -15.11 -13.82
C VAL A 160 3.82 -15.92 -13.98
N ALA A 161 4.39 -16.00 -15.19
CA ALA A 161 5.68 -16.64 -15.41
C ALA A 161 6.80 -15.97 -14.59
N ARG A 162 6.87 -14.62 -14.57
CA ARG A 162 7.79 -13.88 -13.71
C ARG A 162 7.57 -14.20 -12.23
N THR A 163 6.31 -14.25 -11.80
CA THR A 163 5.93 -14.54 -10.40
C THR A 163 6.35 -15.93 -9.95
N ASN A 164 6.35 -16.91 -10.86
CA ASN A 164 6.83 -18.26 -10.58
C ASN A 164 8.37 -18.33 -10.44
N ALA A 165 9.08 -17.31 -10.93
CA ALA A 165 10.53 -17.19 -10.87
C ALA A 165 11.03 -16.12 -9.88
N ASP A 166 10.15 -15.54 -9.06
CA ASP A 166 10.50 -14.46 -8.13
C ASP A 166 11.12 -14.94 -6.80
N GLY A 167 11.29 -16.23 -6.62
CA GLY A 167 11.88 -16.84 -5.42
C GLY A 167 10.86 -17.12 -4.31
N PHE A 168 9.56 -16.93 -4.55
CA PHE A 168 8.53 -17.15 -3.52
C PHE A 168 8.47 -18.58 -3.01
N GLU A 169 8.52 -19.57 -3.89
CA GLU A 169 8.49 -20.99 -3.48
C GLU A 169 9.72 -21.37 -2.64
N GLU A 170 10.89 -20.84 -2.99
CA GLU A 170 12.12 -21.04 -2.21
C GLU A 170 12.07 -20.31 -0.87
N SER A 171 11.51 -19.10 -0.84
CA SER A 171 11.37 -18.32 0.40
C SER A 171 10.56 -19.03 1.49
N LYS A 172 9.59 -19.86 1.10
CA LYS A 172 8.75 -20.65 2.03
C LYS A 172 9.53 -21.79 2.72
N LYS A 173 10.64 -22.23 2.14
CA LYS A 173 11.46 -23.30 2.69
C LYS A 173 12.49 -22.80 3.71
N ALA A 174 12.75 -21.49 3.73
CA ALA A 174 13.73 -20.91 4.62
C ALA A 174 13.24 -20.92 6.07
N MET A 175 14.14 -21.23 6.96
CA MET A 175 13.95 -21.15 8.42
C MET A 175 14.60 -19.87 8.95
N ALA A 176 14.11 -19.37 10.08
CA ALA A 176 14.80 -18.29 10.79
C ALA A 176 16.19 -18.76 11.22
N PRO A 177 17.20 -17.86 11.26
CA PRO A 177 18.52 -18.20 11.77
C PRO A 177 18.45 -18.77 13.19
N ASP A 178 19.13 -19.91 13.43
CA ASP A 178 19.23 -20.50 14.78
C ASP A 178 20.31 -19.78 15.61
N VAL A 179 20.03 -18.52 15.92
CA VAL A 179 20.87 -17.68 16.79
C VAL A 179 20.19 -17.56 18.14
N LYS A 180 20.96 -17.65 19.20
CA LYS A 180 20.46 -17.60 20.60
C LYS A 180 21.29 -16.61 21.41
N GLY A 181 20.66 -16.00 22.37
CA GLY A 181 21.36 -15.11 23.33
C GLY A 181 20.52 -13.87 23.67
N PRO A 182 21.06 -13.05 24.59
CA PRO A 182 20.44 -11.76 24.91
C PRO A 182 20.26 -10.89 23.65
N GLY A 183 19.13 -10.23 23.53
CA GLY A 183 18.85 -9.35 22.41
C GLY A 183 18.34 -10.04 21.14
N ILE A 184 18.37 -11.36 21.09
CA ILE A 184 17.93 -12.15 19.94
C ILE A 184 16.41 -12.41 20.02
N TRP A 185 15.73 -12.20 18.92
CA TRP A 185 14.30 -12.43 18.79
C TRP A 185 13.93 -13.90 19.07
N VAL A 186 12.86 -14.05 19.82
CA VAL A 186 12.20 -15.33 20.09
C VAL A 186 10.70 -15.19 19.85
N PRO A 187 9.97 -16.28 19.57
CA PRO A 187 8.51 -16.27 19.54
C PRO A 187 7.91 -15.68 20.82
N THR A 188 6.87 -14.85 20.68
CA THR A 188 6.28 -14.09 21.79
C THR A 188 4.84 -14.55 22.09
N GLN A 189 4.37 -14.25 23.30
CA GLN A 189 2.98 -14.47 23.69
C GLN A 189 1.99 -13.71 22.79
N PRO A 190 0.70 -14.14 22.75
CA PRO A 190 0.16 -15.29 23.50
C PRO A 190 0.36 -16.64 22.79
N GLY A 191 0.66 -16.66 21.51
CA GLY A 191 0.63 -17.91 20.72
C GLY A 191 1.99 -18.52 20.41
N TYR A 192 3.10 -17.87 20.78
CA TYR A 192 4.47 -18.31 20.45
C TYR A 192 4.62 -18.79 19.00
N GLN A 193 4.00 -18.02 18.08
CA GLN A 193 4.01 -18.37 16.66
C GLN A 193 5.42 -18.42 16.10
N PRO A 194 5.72 -19.39 15.24
CA PRO A 194 7.02 -19.47 14.57
C PRO A 194 7.24 -18.22 13.70
N ALA A 195 8.51 -17.98 13.37
CA ALA A 195 8.92 -16.86 12.53
C ALA A 195 8.16 -16.83 11.20
N ILE A 196 7.58 -15.68 10.87
CA ILE A 196 6.83 -15.48 9.63
C ILE A 196 7.79 -15.08 8.50
N ASP A 197 7.75 -15.81 7.40
CA ASP A 197 8.42 -15.53 6.12
C ASP A 197 9.92 -15.17 6.24
N PRO A 198 10.76 -15.97 6.93
CA PRO A 198 12.18 -15.66 7.14
C PRO A 198 12.99 -15.61 5.83
N GLY A 199 12.55 -16.27 4.77
CA GLY A 199 13.18 -16.23 3.46
C GLY A 199 12.79 -15.04 2.58
N TRP A 200 11.89 -14.15 3.04
CA TRP A 200 11.33 -13.09 2.20
C TRP A 200 12.39 -12.15 1.61
N GLY A 201 13.46 -11.88 2.35
CA GLY A 201 14.59 -11.04 1.90
C GLY A 201 15.34 -11.58 0.67
N ALA A 202 15.18 -12.88 0.37
CA ALA A 202 15.81 -13.50 -0.80
C ALA A 202 15.03 -13.28 -2.11
N MET A 203 13.77 -12.85 -2.05
CA MET A 203 12.93 -12.65 -3.23
C MET A 203 13.51 -11.67 -4.24
N VAL A 204 13.11 -11.80 -5.51
CA VAL A 204 13.52 -10.92 -6.60
C VAL A 204 12.67 -9.64 -6.59
N PRO A 205 13.28 -8.46 -6.45
CA PRO A 205 12.58 -7.20 -6.42
C PRO A 205 12.06 -6.78 -7.81
N PHE A 206 11.21 -5.75 -7.85
CA PHE A 206 10.75 -5.12 -9.07
C PHE A 206 11.77 -4.11 -9.61
N PHE A 207 12.39 -3.32 -8.74
CA PHE A 207 13.30 -2.25 -9.13
C PHE A 207 14.76 -2.62 -8.95
N VAL A 208 15.59 -2.16 -9.89
CA VAL A 208 17.03 -2.36 -9.84
C VAL A 208 17.64 -1.58 -8.67
N GLY A 209 18.45 -2.26 -7.87
CA GLY A 209 19.23 -1.61 -6.81
C GLY A 209 18.56 -1.49 -5.46
N THR A 210 17.28 -1.79 -5.28
CA THR A 210 16.60 -1.72 -3.98
C THR A 210 17.27 -2.61 -2.94
N LYS A 211 17.76 -3.79 -3.30
CA LYS A 211 18.56 -4.67 -2.41
C LYS A 211 19.91 -4.10 -1.95
N LYS A 212 20.37 -2.99 -2.52
CA LYS A 212 21.58 -2.29 -2.04
C LYS A 212 21.28 -1.44 -0.80
N CYS A 213 20.01 -1.18 -0.49
CA CYS A 213 19.60 -0.53 0.73
C CYS A 213 19.85 -1.44 1.93
N SER A 214 20.65 -0.98 2.88
CA SER A 214 21.00 -1.72 4.09
C SER A 214 21.12 -0.76 5.26
N LEU A 215 21.08 -1.31 6.46
CA LEU A 215 21.12 -0.55 7.71
C LEU A 215 22.38 -0.90 8.52
N PRO A 216 22.84 0.03 9.37
CA PRO A 216 23.86 -0.27 10.37
C PRO A 216 23.34 -1.27 11.39
N VAL A 217 24.29 -1.86 12.14
CA VAL A 217 23.96 -2.72 13.26
C VAL A 217 23.15 -1.93 14.30
N PRO A 218 22.00 -2.45 14.74
CA PRO A 218 21.16 -1.78 15.74
C PRO A 218 21.84 -1.77 17.13
N PRO A 219 21.34 -0.93 18.07
CA PRO A 219 21.73 -1.02 19.47
C PRO A 219 21.60 -2.44 20.00
N GLN A 220 22.58 -2.88 20.79
CA GLN A 220 22.63 -4.23 21.31
C GLN A 220 22.07 -4.31 22.74
N SER A 221 21.25 -5.32 23.01
CA SER A 221 20.79 -5.66 24.35
C SER A 221 21.94 -6.24 25.16
N GLY A 222 22.04 -5.82 26.44
CA GLY A 222 23.08 -6.29 27.35
C GLY A 222 24.38 -5.48 27.31
N ASP A 223 24.55 -4.55 26.40
CA ASP A 223 25.60 -3.56 26.42
C ASP A 223 25.16 -2.36 27.30
N ALA A 224 25.82 -2.14 28.44
CA ALA A 224 25.50 -1.04 29.37
C ALA A 224 25.71 0.36 28.76
N GLN A 225 26.48 0.49 27.68
CA GLN A 225 26.71 1.73 26.95
C GLN A 225 25.71 1.90 25.79
N SER A 226 24.92 0.88 25.48
CA SER A 226 23.96 0.88 24.38
C SER A 226 22.70 1.70 24.74
N PRO A 227 22.12 2.47 23.81
CA PRO A 227 20.84 3.13 24.00
C PRO A 227 19.65 2.15 24.07
N PHE A 228 19.89 0.85 24.01
CA PHE A 228 18.83 -0.18 23.95
C PHE A 228 17.93 -0.15 25.19
N GLN A 229 18.52 -0.06 26.39
CA GLN A 229 17.74 -0.03 27.64
C GLN A 229 16.87 1.23 27.73
N GLY A 230 17.43 2.39 27.37
CA GLY A 230 16.64 3.64 27.32
C GLY A 230 15.45 3.57 26.34
N ALA A 231 15.61 2.87 25.22
CA ALA A 231 14.52 2.64 24.28
C ALA A 231 13.45 1.68 24.85
N ALA A 232 13.84 0.69 25.65
CA ALA A 232 12.90 -0.19 26.34
C ALA A 232 12.12 0.57 27.42
N ASP A 233 12.78 1.41 28.19
CA ASP A 233 12.20 2.26 29.23
C ASP A 233 11.22 3.29 28.62
N GLU A 234 11.54 3.83 27.44
CA GLU A 234 10.63 4.69 26.66
C GLU A 234 9.34 3.95 26.30
N VAL A 235 9.42 2.71 25.77
CA VAL A 235 8.23 1.91 25.45
C VAL A 235 7.39 1.67 26.70
N ALA A 236 8.01 1.30 27.83
CA ALA A 236 7.31 1.08 29.09
C ALA A 236 6.59 2.36 29.58
N THR A 237 7.28 3.49 29.50
CA THR A 237 6.74 4.80 29.90
C THR A 237 5.57 5.23 29.04
N VAL A 238 5.69 5.10 27.72
CA VAL A 238 4.61 5.42 26.76
C VAL A 238 3.42 4.49 26.99
N ALA A 239 3.64 3.19 27.11
CA ALA A 239 2.56 2.21 27.32
C ALA A 239 1.74 2.50 28.58
N LYS A 240 2.40 2.94 29.68
CA LYS A 240 1.75 3.30 30.95
C LYS A 240 0.89 4.57 30.84
N ASN A 241 1.23 5.49 29.95
CA ASN A 241 0.64 6.84 29.86
C ASN A 241 -0.10 7.11 28.57
N LEU A 242 -0.52 6.06 27.81
CA LEU A 242 -1.21 6.22 26.52
C LEU A 242 -2.48 7.06 26.66
N THR A 243 -2.53 8.16 25.93
CA THR A 243 -3.74 8.95 25.75
C THR A 243 -4.74 8.26 24.80
N GLU A 244 -6.01 8.66 24.82
CA GLU A 244 -7.00 8.09 23.89
C GLU A 244 -6.65 8.41 22.42
N GLU A 245 -6.06 9.58 22.14
CA GLU A 245 -5.58 9.91 20.80
C GLU A 245 -4.43 8.96 20.36
N GLN A 246 -3.47 8.69 21.21
CA GLN A 246 -2.38 7.74 20.90
C GLN A 246 -2.90 6.31 20.69
N LYS A 247 -3.91 5.90 21.46
CA LYS A 247 -4.60 4.61 21.25
C LYS A 247 -5.35 4.60 19.92
N SER A 248 -6.03 5.69 19.58
CA SER A 248 -6.72 5.86 18.29
C SER A 248 -5.73 5.76 17.13
N ILE A 249 -4.59 6.46 17.19
CA ILE A 249 -3.50 6.37 16.21
C ILE A 249 -2.99 4.92 16.09
N ALA A 250 -2.73 4.25 17.20
CA ALA A 250 -2.27 2.87 17.19
C ALA A 250 -3.28 1.92 16.53
N ARG A 251 -4.57 2.09 16.81
CA ARG A 251 -5.66 1.31 16.18
C ARG A 251 -5.82 1.61 14.69
N PHE A 252 -5.70 2.89 14.30
CA PHE A 252 -5.81 3.32 12.90
C PHE A 252 -4.76 2.63 12.02
N TRP A 253 -3.51 2.56 12.46
CA TRP A 253 -2.40 1.94 11.74
C TRP A 253 -2.11 0.50 12.18
N ASP A 254 -3.06 -0.20 12.82
CA ASP A 254 -2.83 -1.59 13.24
C ASP A 254 -2.54 -2.49 12.03
N ASP A 255 -3.26 -2.35 10.95
CA ASP A 255 -3.07 -3.06 9.67
C ASP A 255 -2.82 -4.57 9.81
N SER A 256 -3.32 -5.15 10.91
CA SER A 256 -3.18 -6.57 11.19
C SER A 256 -3.99 -7.42 10.22
N ARG A 257 -3.45 -8.59 10.00
CA ARG A 257 -4.05 -9.66 9.20
C ARG A 257 -5.52 -9.91 9.56
N GLY A 258 -6.43 -9.76 8.61
CA GLY A 258 -7.87 -9.95 8.81
C GLY A 258 -8.60 -8.72 9.38
N ARG A 259 -7.90 -7.60 9.62
CA ARG A 259 -8.51 -6.32 9.98
C ARG A 259 -8.59 -5.38 8.79
N THR A 260 -7.53 -5.33 8.01
CA THR A 260 -7.38 -4.43 6.86
C THR A 260 -6.79 -5.17 5.66
N GLY A 261 -6.59 -4.45 4.56
CA GLY A 261 -5.79 -4.90 3.42
C GLY A 261 -4.28 -5.01 3.72
N THR A 262 -3.86 -4.98 4.98
CA THR A 262 -2.48 -4.90 5.46
C THR A 262 -1.82 -3.55 5.15
N PRO A 263 -0.60 -3.23 5.63
CA PRO A 263 0.03 -1.94 5.30
C PRO A 263 0.13 -1.65 3.80
N ALA A 264 0.35 -2.68 2.98
CA ALA A 264 0.41 -2.52 1.54
C ALA A 264 -0.94 -2.12 0.93
N GLY A 265 -2.04 -2.74 1.39
CA GLY A 265 -3.39 -2.38 0.96
C GLY A 265 -3.83 -1.02 1.48
N HIS A 266 -3.40 -0.62 2.67
CA HIS A 266 -3.67 0.70 3.22
C HIS A 266 -3.08 1.79 2.31
N TRP A 267 -1.80 1.70 1.97
CA TRP A 267 -1.15 2.65 1.06
C TRP A 267 -1.67 2.57 -0.38
N LEU A 268 -2.18 1.42 -0.83
CA LEU A 268 -2.89 1.30 -2.10
C LEU A 268 -4.19 2.14 -2.07
N VAL A 269 -4.97 2.09 -0.98
CA VAL A 269 -6.19 2.90 -0.84
C VAL A 269 -5.87 4.39 -0.76
N ILE A 270 -4.79 4.78 -0.06
CA ILE A 270 -4.32 6.18 -0.05
C ILE A 270 -3.97 6.64 -1.49
N ALA A 271 -3.30 5.79 -2.27
CA ALA A 271 -2.99 6.08 -3.68
C ALA A 271 -4.26 6.26 -4.54
N LEU A 272 -5.27 5.40 -4.35
CA LEU A 272 -6.56 5.52 -5.02
C LEU A 272 -7.31 6.81 -4.63
N THR A 273 -7.30 7.16 -3.35
CA THR A 273 -7.89 8.40 -2.84
C THR A 273 -7.22 9.62 -3.46
N ALA A 274 -5.88 9.66 -3.47
CA ALA A 274 -5.12 10.74 -4.06
C ALA A 274 -5.38 10.89 -5.57
N ALA A 275 -5.36 9.79 -6.31
CA ALA A 275 -5.63 9.78 -7.75
C ALA A 275 -7.04 10.27 -8.07
N LYS A 276 -8.04 9.87 -7.26
CA LYS A 276 -9.43 10.31 -7.41
C LYS A 276 -9.57 11.82 -7.13
N GLU A 277 -9.02 12.31 -6.03
CA GLU A 277 -9.14 13.75 -5.66
C GLU A 277 -8.32 14.66 -6.59
N LYS A 278 -7.29 14.11 -7.25
CA LYS A 278 -6.50 14.79 -8.29
C LYS A 278 -7.06 14.61 -9.70
N GLU A 279 -8.17 13.90 -9.83
CA GLU A 279 -8.88 13.70 -11.11
C GLU A 279 -7.98 13.21 -12.26
N VAL A 280 -6.97 12.37 -11.93
CA VAL A 280 -6.09 11.80 -12.96
C VAL A 280 -6.85 10.81 -13.83
N ASP A 281 -6.40 10.60 -15.07
CA ASP A 281 -6.98 9.57 -15.95
C ASP A 281 -6.66 8.14 -15.50
N ALA A 282 -7.35 7.15 -16.05
CA ALA A 282 -7.25 5.76 -15.63
C ALA A 282 -5.85 5.15 -15.86
N VAL A 283 -5.15 5.54 -16.92
CA VAL A 283 -3.78 5.06 -17.20
C VAL A 283 -2.80 5.64 -16.19
N THR A 284 -2.94 6.92 -15.87
CA THR A 284 -2.16 7.59 -14.82
C THR A 284 -2.45 6.98 -13.44
N LEU A 285 -3.73 6.72 -13.11
CA LEU A 285 -4.11 6.03 -11.86
C LEU A 285 -3.42 4.65 -11.77
N ILE A 286 -3.50 3.85 -12.82
CA ILE A 286 -2.86 2.53 -12.88
C ILE A 286 -1.36 2.66 -12.69
N ARG A 287 -0.70 3.63 -13.33
CA ARG A 287 0.73 3.90 -13.19
C ARG A 287 1.12 4.26 -11.76
N VAL A 288 0.40 5.16 -11.10
CA VAL A 288 0.64 5.56 -9.70
C VAL A 288 0.51 4.36 -8.76
N VAL A 289 -0.58 3.61 -8.89
CA VAL A 289 -0.83 2.42 -8.06
C VAL A 289 0.22 1.35 -8.30
N ALA A 290 0.62 1.12 -9.55
CA ALA A 290 1.63 0.13 -9.89
C ALA A 290 3.00 0.52 -9.31
N HIS A 291 3.44 1.76 -9.50
CA HIS A 291 4.69 2.25 -8.94
C HIS A 291 4.70 2.11 -7.41
N THR A 292 3.66 2.62 -6.73
CA THR A 292 3.55 2.56 -5.27
C THR A 292 3.54 1.10 -4.77
N SER A 293 2.74 0.22 -5.38
CA SER A 293 2.63 -1.17 -4.95
C SER A 293 3.92 -1.97 -5.17
N MET A 294 4.62 -1.76 -6.28
CA MET A 294 5.91 -2.40 -6.55
C MET A 294 6.99 -1.91 -5.60
N ALA A 295 7.08 -0.59 -5.36
CA ALA A 295 8.03 -0.01 -4.41
C ALA A 295 7.79 -0.53 -2.97
N VAL A 296 6.52 -0.64 -2.56
CA VAL A 296 6.12 -1.23 -1.26
C VAL A 296 6.49 -2.71 -1.19
N ALA A 297 6.32 -3.48 -2.25
CA ALA A 297 6.74 -4.89 -2.26
C ALA A 297 8.27 -5.03 -2.11
N ASP A 298 9.04 -4.19 -2.78
CA ASP A 298 10.49 -4.14 -2.63
C ASP A 298 10.90 -3.71 -1.22
N ALA A 299 10.18 -2.75 -0.64
CA ALA A 299 10.36 -2.34 0.76
C ALA A 299 10.16 -3.52 1.74
N PHE A 300 9.16 -4.38 1.51
CA PHE A 300 8.98 -5.61 2.29
C PHE A 300 10.14 -6.58 2.11
N ILE A 301 10.65 -6.76 0.89
CA ILE A 301 11.79 -7.65 0.62
C ILE A 301 13.01 -7.17 1.41
N VAL A 302 13.37 -5.91 1.29
CA VAL A 302 14.54 -5.33 1.96
C VAL A 302 14.37 -5.31 3.47
N ASN A 303 13.20 -4.91 3.97
CA ASN A 303 12.89 -4.86 5.40
C ASN A 303 12.99 -6.24 6.06
N PHE A 304 12.41 -7.27 5.43
CA PHE A 304 12.48 -8.63 5.96
C PHE A 304 13.89 -9.22 5.88
N GLY A 305 14.67 -8.84 4.86
CA GLY A 305 16.10 -9.17 4.80
C GLY A 305 16.86 -8.63 6.01
N GLU A 306 16.68 -7.34 6.33
CA GLU A 306 17.32 -6.72 7.50
C GLU A 306 16.79 -7.29 8.83
N LYS A 307 15.49 -7.61 8.93
CA LYS A 307 14.90 -8.23 10.13
C LYS A 307 15.60 -9.54 10.50
N TYR A 308 15.73 -10.45 9.58
CA TYR A 308 16.32 -11.77 9.82
C TYR A 308 17.84 -11.77 9.81
N LYS A 309 18.47 -10.72 9.30
CA LYS A 309 19.92 -10.47 9.46
C LYS A 309 20.26 -10.03 10.88
N HIS A 310 19.44 -9.18 11.48
CA HIS A 310 19.74 -8.60 12.80
C HIS A 310 19.07 -9.30 13.97
N MET A 311 17.94 -9.99 13.75
CA MET A 311 17.23 -10.81 14.74
C MET A 311 16.94 -10.10 16.08
N VAL A 312 16.65 -8.80 16.07
CA VAL A 312 16.42 -8.00 17.29
C VAL A 312 15.13 -8.42 18.00
N GLU A 313 15.22 -8.62 19.32
CA GLU A 313 14.09 -8.96 20.19
C GLU A 313 13.03 -7.87 20.27
N ARG A 314 11.80 -8.24 20.59
CA ARG A 314 10.65 -7.34 20.74
C ARG A 314 10.59 -6.69 22.12
N PRO A 315 9.96 -5.49 22.24
CA PRO A 315 9.74 -4.84 23.54
C PRO A 315 9.13 -5.77 24.60
N ILE A 316 8.13 -6.57 24.23
CA ILE A 316 7.49 -7.53 25.15
C ILE A 316 8.50 -8.51 25.75
N THR A 317 9.44 -9.02 24.98
CA THR A 317 10.48 -9.94 25.47
C THR A 317 11.39 -9.27 26.49
N VAL A 318 11.73 -8.00 26.25
CA VAL A 318 12.60 -7.22 27.14
C VAL A 318 11.89 -6.88 28.44
N LEU A 319 10.70 -6.31 28.33
CA LEU A 319 9.95 -5.76 29.47
C LEU A 319 9.40 -6.85 30.39
N GLN A 320 9.08 -8.02 29.86
CA GLN A 320 8.66 -9.16 30.69
C GLN A 320 9.79 -9.77 31.55
N ARG A 321 11.04 -9.39 31.35
CA ARG A 321 12.12 -9.79 32.28
C ARG A 321 11.98 -9.11 33.64
N SER A 322 11.50 -7.87 33.67
CA SER A 322 11.28 -7.11 34.91
C SER A 322 9.82 -7.10 35.37
N ASP A 323 8.87 -7.16 34.45
CA ASP A 323 7.43 -7.22 34.73
C ASP A 323 6.79 -8.34 33.90
N PRO A 324 6.70 -9.57 34.41
CA PRO A 324 6.14 -10.72 33.67
C PRO A 324 4.68 -10.55 33.20
N GLN A 325 3.94 -9.57 33.74
CA GLN A 325 2.56 -9.26 33.35
C GLN A 325 2.49 -8.17 32.27
N TRP A 326 3.62 -7.57 31.90
CA TRP A 326 3.60 -6.53 30.87
C TRP A 326 3.11 -7.06 29.53
N SER A 327 2.25 -6.29 28.88
CA SER A 327 1.73 -6.60 27.54
C SER A 327 1.71 -5.36 26.66
N SER A 328 1.95 -5.53 25.38
CA SER A 328 1.82 -4.46 24.39
C SER A 328 0.34 -4.12 24.11
N TYR A 329 0.07 -2.87 23.79
CA TYR A 329 -1.29 -2.42 23.40
C TYR A 329 -1.78 -3.08 22.12
N LEU A 330 -0.92 -3.25 21.12
CA LEU A 330 -1.20 -4.03 19.92
C LEU A 330 -0.56 -5.41 19.99
N PRO A 331 -1.14 -6.43 19.33
CA PRO A 331 -0.52 -7.74 19.23
C PRO A 331 0.89 -7.67 18.63
N THR A 332 1.86 -8.27 19.29
CA THR A 332 3.24 -8.33 18.80
C THR A 332 3.34 -9.30 17.61
N PRO A 333 3.84 -8.85 16.44
CA PRO A 333 3.99 -9.72 15.28
C PRO A 333 5.10 -10.76 15.45
N ALA A 334 4.91 -11.95 14.87
CA ALA A 334 5.84 -13.07 14.98
C ALA A 334 7.03 -12.96 13.99
N PHE A 335 7.82 -11.88 14.11
CA PHE A 335 9.08 -11.64 13.39
C PHE A 335 9.93 -10.61 14.13
N PRO A 336 11.27 -10.55 13.88
CA PRO A 336 12.17 -9.65 14.58
C PRO A 336 11.74 -8.18 14.55
N GLU A 337 12.16 -7.43 15.57
CA GLU A 337 11.77 -6.02 15.76
C GLU A 337 12.33 -5.13 14.67
N TYR A 338 13.63 -5.17 14.40
CA TYR A 338 14.41 -4.19 13.64
C TYR A 338 14.62 -4.58 12.17
N PRO A 339 14.40 -3.63 11.23
CA PRO A 339 13.75 -2.32 11.39
C PRO A 339 12.21 -2.41 11.36
N SER A 340 11.51 -1.33 11.76
CA SER A 340 10.05 -1.28 11.71
C SER A 340 9.51 -1.41 10.29
N GLY A 341 8.63 -2.41 10.07
CA GLY A 341 7.99 -2.63 8.77
C GLY A 341 7.08 -1.48 8.37
N HIS A 342 6.20 -1.00 9.27
CA HIS A 342 5.32 0.13 9.00
C HIS A 342 6.10 1.39 8.63
N SER A 343 7.19 1.70 9.35
CA SER A 343 8.02 2.87 9.03
C SER A 343 8.64 2.78 7.64
N THR A 344 9.19 1.60 7.27
CA THR A 344 9.82 1.37 5.96
C THR A 344 8.80 1.51 4.84
N ILE A 345 7.69 0.81 4.95
CA ILE A 345 6.65 0.74 3.90
C ILE A 345 5.98 2.09 3.73
N SER A 346 5.59 2.73 4.84
CA SER A 346 4.91 4.02 4.79
C SER A 346 5.80 5.12 4.23
N LYS A 347 7.08 5.16 4.62
CA LYS A 347 8.03 6.12 4.03
C LYS A 347 8.22 5.89 2.54
N THR A 348 8.38 4.64 2.12
CA THR A 348 8.52 4.31 0.69
C THR A 348 7.29 4.75 -0.11
N ALA A 349 6.09 4.42 0.35
CA ALA A 349 4.86 4.79 -0.33
C ALA A 349 4.65 6.31 -0.36
N ALA A 350 4.91 7.00 0.76
CA ALA A 350 4.77 8.45 0.86
C ALA A 350 5.70 9.19 -0.11
N ASP A 351 6.95 8.75 -0.24
CA ASP A 351 7.91 9.38 -1.17
C ASP A 351 7.49 9.18 -2.62
N VAL A 352 7.05 7.96 -2.99
CA VAL A 352 6.52 7.69 -4.33
C VAL A 352 5.29 8.55 -4.61
N LEU A 353 4.30 8.60 -3.72
CA LEU A 353 3.11 9.42 -3.92
C LEU A 353 3.42 10.91 -3.96
N THR A 354 4.38 11.38 -3.15
CA THR A 354 4.84 12.77 -3.17
C THR A 354 5.48 13.13 -4.51
N SER A 355 6.16 12.20 -5.17
CA SER A 355 6.74 12.44 -6.50
C SER A 355 5.68 12.66 -7.59
N TYR A 356 4.50 12.09 -7.44
CA TYR A 356 3.38 12.29 -8.37
C TYR A 356 2.53 13.52 -8.05
N PHE A 357 2.23 13.74 -6.78
CA PHE A 357 1.19 14.68 -6.35
C PHE A 357 1.71 15.89 -5.57
N GLY A 358 3.00 15.90 -5.23
CA GLY A 358 3.60 16.94 -4.40
C GLY A 358 3.13 16.88 -2.93
N ILE A 359 3.35 17.95 -2.20
CA ILE A 359 2.84 18.13 -0.83
C ILE A 359 1.36 18.49 -0.93
N TRP A 360 0.50 17.66 -0.33
CA TRP A 360 -0.94 17.80 -0.44
C TRP A 360 -1.66 17.23 0.78
N SER A 361 -2.69 17.96 1.25
CA SER A 361 -3.52 17.52 2.37
C SER A 361 -4.65 16.63 1.88
N PHE A 362 -4.86 15.51 2.55
CA PHE A 362 -5.89 14.54 2.21
C PHE A 362 -6.52 13.91 3.46
N THR A 363 -7.71 13.35 3.28
CA THR A 363 -8.37 12.57 4.33
C THR A 363 -8.32 11.09 3.97
N ASP A 364 -7.67 10.31 4.83
CA ASP A 364 -7.70 8.86 4.76
C ASP A 364 -8.99 8.34 5.44
N PRO A 365 -9.87 7.66 4.70
CA PRO A 365 -11.12 7.15 5.25
C PRO A 365 -10.93 5.96 6.20
N GLY A 366 -9.71 5.49 6.41
CA GLY A 366 -9.39 4.28 7.15
C GLY A 366 -9.57 3.02 6.31
N TYR A 367 -8.55 2.70 5.54
CA TYR A 367 -8.27 1.43 4.86
C TYR A 367 -9.27 0.85 3.87
N GLY A 368 -9.97 1.50 3.07
CA GLY A 368 -10.83 0.86 2.06
C GLY A 368 -11.79 -0.24 2.59
N LEU A 369 -12.01 -0.28 3.91
CA LEU A 369 -12.98 -1.16 4.53
C LEU A 369 -14.38 -0.59 4.36
N THR A 370 -15.38 -1.49 4.38
CA THR A 370 -16.78 -1.08 4.47
C THR A 370 -17.04 -0.25 5.73
N GLN A 371 -18.07 0.55 5.74
CA GLN A 371 -18.49 1.31 6.93
C GLN A 371 -18.70 0.39 8.15
N GLU A 372 -19.24 -0.80 7.93
CA GLU A 372 -19.44 -1.82 8.97
C GLU A 372 -18.08 -2.27 9.57
N SER A 373 -17.08 -2.55 8.73
CA SER A 373 -15.75 -2.94 9.20
C SER A 373 -15.06 -1.80 9.95
N ARG A 374 -15.22 -0.55 9.51
CA ARG A 374 -14.69 0.61 10.24
C ARG A 374 -15.32 0.76 11.64
N ALA A 375 -16.64 0.63 11.73
CA ALA A 375 -17.36 0.68 13.00
C ALA A 375 -16.93 -0.45 13.94
N LYS A 376 -16.79 -1.69 13.42
CA LYS A 376 -16.35 -2.85 14.20
C LYS A 376 -14.98 -2.67 14.84
N PHE A 377 -14.07 -1.97 14.17
CA PHE A 377 -12.71 -1.74 14.65
C PHE A 377 -12.50 -0.34 15.25
N GLU A 378 -13.57 0.44 15.42
CA GLU A 378 -13.55 1.79 16.00
C GLU A 378 -12.57 2.72 15.28
N VAL A 379 -12.57 2.65 13.95
CA VAL A 379 -11.67 3.45 13.12
C VAL A 379 -12.42 4.65 12.54
N THR A 380 -11.91 5.83 12.81
CA THR A 380 -12.40 7.11 12.25
C THR A 380 -11.46 7.62 11.16
N PRO A 381 -11.99 8.30 10.12
CA PRO A 381 -11.15 8.96 9.12
C PRO A 381 -10.14 9.93 9.76
N ARG A 382 -8.94 10.02 9.18
CA ARG A 382 -7.88 10.92 9.64
C ARG A 382 -7.40 11.82 8.50
N THR A 383 -7.21 13.11 8.81
CA THR A 383 -6.72 14.10 7.83
C THR A 383 -5.25 14.37 8.05
N PHE A 384 -4.48 14.31 6.98
CA PHE A 384 -3.05 14.53 6.97
C PHE A 384 -2.68 15.72 6.08
N SER A 385 -1.68 16.50 6.50
CA SER A 385 -1.18 17.65 5.72
C SER A 385 -0.31 17.23 4.53
N SER A 386 0.17 15.98 4.51
CA SER A 386 0.97 15.40 3.44
C SER A 386 1.06 13.87 3.58
N PHE A 387 1.52 13.18 2.54
CA PHE A 387 1.84 11.75 2.61
C PHE A 387 2.94 11.46 3.65
N ASP A 388 3.93 12.35 3.78
CA ASP A 388 4.98 12.22 4.79
C ASP A 388 4.44 12.38 6.23
N ALA A 389 3.43 13.22 6.45
CA ALA A 389 2.75 13.32 7.73
C ALA A 389 2.02 12.03 8.09
N ALA A 390 1.34 11.40 7.12
CA ALA A 390 0.71 10.10 7.31
C ALA A 390 1.75 9.00 7.61
N ALA A 391 2.87 8.98 6.88
CA ALA A 391 3.96 8.04 7.12
C ALA A 391 4.61 8.18 8.50
N LYS A 392 4.77 9.41 8.99
CA LYS A 392 5.25 9.69 10.35
C LYS A 392 4.29 9.18 11.41
N GLU A 393 2.99 9.39 11.21
CA GLU A 393 1.97 8.86 12.13
C GLU A 393 1.91 7.33 12.10
N ALA A 394 1.99 6.70 10.93
CA ALA A 394 2.11 5.26 10.79
C ALA A 394 3.34 4.70 11.51
N SER A 395 4.47 5.42 11.47
CA SER A 395 5.68 5.06 12.17
C SER A 395 5.50 5.13 13.69
N ILE A 396 5.10 6.29 14.24
CA ILE A 396 4.97 6.49 15.69
C ILE A 396 3.85 5.62 16.29
N SER A 397 2.85 5.23 15.52
CA SER A 397 1.79 4.33 15.94
C SER A 397 2.32 3.02 16.51
N ARG A 398 3.50 2.59 16.09
CA ARG A 398 4.11 1.32 16.52
C ARG A 398 4.75 1.44 17.90
N LEU A 399 5.26 2.63 18.27
CA LEU A 399 5.66 2.94 19.65
C LEU A 399 4.44 2.96 20.58
N TYR A 400 3.36 3.63 20.16
CA TYR A 400 2.09 3.64 20.90
C TYR A 400 1.49 2.23 21.04
N GLY A 401 1.68 1.40 20.02
CA GLY A 401 1.34 -0.01 20.04
C GLY A 401 2.16 -0.86 21.02
N GLY A 402 3.29 -0.35 21.49
CA GLY A 402 4.20 -1.07 22.40
C GLY A 402 4.98 -2.20 21.72
N ILE A 403 5.16 -2.17 20.41
CA ILE A 403 5.71 -3.29 19.64
C ILE A 403 6.99 -2.98 18.86
N HIS A 404 7.45 -1.72 18.92
CA HIS A 404 8.70 -1.26 18.33
C HIS A 404 9.43 -0.26 19.24
N PHE A 405 10.76 -0.28 19.17
CA PHE A 405 11.64 0.72 19.76
C PHE A 405 11.81 1.92 18.81
N THR A 406 12.10 3.11 19.35
CA THR A 406 12.33 4.32 18.55
C THR A 406 13.46 4.17 17.53
N PHE A 407 14.55 3.47 17.85
CA PHE A 407 15.62 3.19 16.88
C PHE A 407 15.14 2.31 15.73
N GLY A 408 14.22 1.35 15.97
CA GLY A 408 13.60 0.54 14.94
C GLY A 408 12.72 1.37 14.02
N LEU A 409 11.98 2.37 14.56
CA LEU A 409 11.18 3.31 13.77
C LEU A 409 12.05 4.18 12.87
N THR A 410 13.07 4.82 13.45
CA THR A 410 13.99 5.73 12.71
C THR A 410 14.73 4.99 11.59
N SER A 411 15.26 3.80 11.90
CA SER A 411 15.92 2.97 10.89
C SER A 411 14.96 2.50 9.81
N GLY A 412 13.71 2.21 10.16
CA GLY A 412 12.67 1.90 9.18
C GLY A 412 12.41 3.05 8.22
N VAL A 413 12.32 4.29 8.71
CA VAL A 413 12.19 5.49 7.87
C VAL A 413 13.40 5.65 6.94
N THR A 414 14.62 5.48 7.46
CA THR A 414 15.86 5.56 6.67
C THR A 414 15.87 4.51 5.56
N LEU A 415 15.50 3.28 5.87
CA LEU A 415 15.42 2.20 4.89
C LEU A 415 14.38 2.48 3.81
N GLY A 416 13.20 2.98 4.22
CA GLY A 416 12.11 3.32 3.30
C GLY A 416 12.51 4.43 2.33
N ALA A 417 13.17 5.48 2.80
CA ALA A 417 13.70 6.56 1.97
C ALA A 417 14.74 6.04 0.97
N CYS A 418 15.64 5.12 1.40
CA CYS A 418 16.58 4.48 0.49
C CYS A 418 15.86 3.70 -0.61
N VAL A 419 14.88 2.85 -0.25
CA VAL A 419 14.13 2.06 -1.24
C VAL A 419 13.42 3.00 -2.22
N ALA A 420 12.68 4.00 -1.75
CA ALA A 420 12.01 4.98 -2.62
C ALA A 420 12.98 5.63 -3.62
N SER A 421 14.18 6.04 -3.18
CA SER A 421 15.18 6.67 -4.04
C SER A 421 15.69 5.77 -5.19
N LYS A 422 15.47 4.45 -5.12
CA LYS A 422 15.84 3.50 -6.18
C LYS A 422 14.69 3.26 -7.16
N THR A 423 13.50 3.71 -6.83
CA THR A 423 12.31 3.53 -7.67
C THR A 423 11.94 4.81 -8.42
N LEU A 424 12.35 5.97 -7.91
CA LEU A 424 12.18 7.29 -8.50
C LEU A 424 13.32 7.59 -9.50
#